data_4466352b7ca8fcd4f9001ee91002e2cb
#
_entry.id   4466352b7ca8fcd4f9001ee91002e2cb
#
_cell.length_a   1.000
_cell.length_b   1.000
_cell.length_c   1.000
_cell.angle_alpha   90.00
_cell.angle_beta   90.00
_cell.angle_gamma   90.00
#
_symmetry.space_group_name_H-M   'P 1'
#
loop_
_entity.id
_entity.type
_entity.pdbx_description
1 polymer ?
#
loop_
_entity_poly.entity_id
_entity_poly.type
_entity_poly.pdbx_seq_one_letter_code
_entity_poly.pdbx_strand_id
1 'polypeptide(L)'
;MSATLENVSLRRIDGRAASLADYEGKVLLIVNVASKCGFTPQYEGLERLHARFANRGFAVLGFPANDFAAQEPGTNAEIAQFCTTNFGVKFPIFEKITVVGPEKHPLYASLTKAQPKPTTSTQDLRQHLIEFGVTPNAEPEVLWNFEKFLVDRTGTPVARFAPDVEPEDTKLTQRIEAELAK
;
A
#
# COMPACT_ATOMS: atom_id res chain seq x y z
N MET A 1 -0.89 -20.44 12.35
CA MET A 1 -2.02 -19.50 12.35
C MET A 1 -1.49 -18.13 11.93
N SER A 2 -1.93 -17.65 10.80
CA SER A 2 -1.71 -16.25 10.46
C SER A 2 -2.46 -15.41 11.49
N ALA A 3 -1.76 -14.49 12.16
CA ALA A 3 -2.42 -13.44 12.91
C ALA A 3 -3.38 -12.76 11.91
N THR A 4 -4.66 -12.79 12.21
CA THR A 4 -5.65 -12.16 11.35
C THR A 4 -5.39 -10.67 11.38
N LEU A 5 -5.15 -10.09 10.20
CA LEU A 5 -4.96 -8.64 10.03
C LEU A 5 -6.15 -7.84 10.58
N GLU A 6 -7.29 -8.48 10.73
CA GLU A 6 -8.55 -7.91 11.20
C GLU A 6 -8.45 -7.20 12.55
N ASN A 7 -7.58 -7.71 13.44
CA ASN A 7 -7.45 -7.18 14.80
C ASN A 7 -6.40 -6.07 14.93
N VAL A 8 -5.78 -5.65 13.83
CA VAL A 8 -4.81 -4.58 13.87
C VAL A 8 -5.52 -3.23 14.05
N SER A 9 -5.15 -2.50 15.09
CA SER A 9 -5.69 -1.17 15.36
C SER A 9 -5.14 -0.17 14.35
N LEU A 10 -6.02 0.55 13.69
CA LEU A 10 -5.70 1.57 12.69
C LEU A 10 -6.36 2.90 13.06
N ARG A 11 -5.90 3.97 12.43
CA ARG A 11 -6.56 5.28 12.45
C ARG A 11 -6.66 5.82 11.04
N ARG A 12 -7.83 6.33 10.70
CA ARG A 12 -8.01 7.09 9.46
C ARG A 12 -7.22 8.40 9.53
N ILE A 13 -6.98 8.98 8.38
CA ILE A 13 -6.20 10.23 8.31
C ILE A 13 -6.84 11.39 9.08
N ASP A 14 -8.15 11.34 9.31
CA ASP A 14 -8.88 12.31 10.13
C ASP A 14 -8.85 11.99 11.64
N GLY A 15 -8.13 10.96 12.05
CA GLY A 15 -7.94 10.55 13.44
C GLY A 15 -8.97 9.57 13.98
N ARG A 16 -10.01 9.22 13.21
CA ARG A 16 -11.02 8.24 13.64
C ARG A 16 -10.43 6.84 13.73
N ALA A 17 -10.78 6.12 14.80
CA ALA A 17 -10.38 4.72 14.95
C ALA A 17 -10.94 3.87 13.82
N ALA A 18 -10.15 2.88 13.37
CA ALA A 18 -10.51 1.96 12.30
C ALA A 18 -9.81 0.62 12.51
N SER A 19 -10.22 -0.37 11.75
CA SER A 19 -9.54 -1.67 11.65
C SER A 19 -9.80 -2.29 10.29
N LEU A 20 -9.06 -3.34 9.93
CA LEU A 20 -9.33 -4.06 8.69
C LEU A 20 -10.65 -4.84 8.74
N ALA A 21 -11.20 -5.08 9.94
CA ALA A 21 -12.55 -5.63 10.10
C ALA A 21 -13.63 -4.78 9.43
N ASP A 22 -13.40 -3.47 9.30
CA ASP A 22 -14.31 -2.56 8.61
C ASP A 22 -14.45 -2.91 7.10
N TYR A 23 -13.52 -3.70 6.58
CA TYR A 23 -13.45 -4.12 5.18
C TYR A 23 -13.62 -5.65 5.02
N GLU A 24 -14.21 -6.30 6.01
CA GLU A 24 -14.44 -7.76 5.99
C GLU A 24 -15.13 -8.20 4.69
N GLY A 25 -14.65 -9.29 4.12
CA GLY A 25 -15.19 -9.85 2.89
C GLY A 25 -14.76 -9.14 1.60
N LYS A 26 -13.97 -8.07 1.70
CA LYS A 26 -13.43 -7.37 0.53
C LYS A 26 -12.03 -7.84 0.20
N VAL A 27 -11.69 -7.78 -1.09
CA VAL A 27 -10.31 -7.86 -1.57
C VAL A 27 -9.67 -6.49 -1.36
N LEU A 28 -8.50 -6.44 -0.73
CA LEU A 28 -7.83 -5.17 -0.40
C LEU A 28 -6.49 -5.05 -1.09
N LEU A 29 -6.18 -3.86 -1.59
CA LEU A 29 -4.85 -3.49 -2.04
C LEU A 29 -4.28 -2.48 -1.06
N ILE A 30 -3.32 -2.91 -0.25
CA ILE A 30 -2.67 -2.09 0.77
C ILE A 30 -1.40 -1.49 0.17
N VAL A 31 -1.32 -0.15 0.17
CA VAL A 31 -0.24 0.59 -0.50
C VAL A 31 0.35 1.61 0.47
N ASN A 32 1.66 1.63 0.63
CA ASN A 32 2.35 2.71 1.32
C ASN A 32 2.60 3.85 0.34
N VAL A 33 2.15 5.05 0.70
CA VAL A 33 2.08 6.19 -0.22
C VAL A 33 2.90 7.38 0.26
N ALA A 34 3.25 8.27 -0.67
CA ALA A 34 3.98 9.49 -0.37
C ALA A 34 3.61 10.60 -1.36
N SER A 35 3.73 11.86 -0.90
CA SER A 35 3.35 13.05 -1.68
C SER A 35 4.47 13.63 -2.53
N LYS A 36 5.73 13.26 -2.27
CA LYS A 36 6.93 13.83 -2.91
C LYS A 36 7.84 12.78 -3.54
N CYS A 37 7.26 11.70 -4.03
CA CYS A 37 7.96 10.59 -4.68
C CYS A 37 7.81 10.67 -6.20
N GLY A 38 8.78 10.14 -6.93
CA GLY A 38 8.65 9.96 -8.38
C GLY A 38 7.46 9.09 -8.78
N PHE A 39 7.01 8.21 -7.88
CA PHE A 39 5.83 7.37 -8.08
C PHE A 39 4.51 7.99 -7.60
N THR A 40 4.53 9.21 -7.04
CA THR A 40 3.31 9.88 -6.57
C THR A 40 2.21 9.95 -7.64
N PRO A 41 2.49 10.09 -8.95
CA PRO A 41 1.46 10.01 -9.99
C PRO A 41 0.67 8.69 -10.00
N GLN A 42 1.16 7.63 -9.37
CA GLN A 42 0.40 6.38 -9.22
C GLN A 42 -0.90 6.54 -8.42
N TYR A 43 -1.06 7.61 -7.64
CA TYR A 43 -2.34 7.93 -6.99
C TYR A 43 -3.50 7.96 -7.99
N GLU A 44 -3.27 8.48 -9.17
CA GLU A 44 -4.29 8.56 -10.22
C GLU A 44 -4.76 7.17 -10.67
N GLY A 45 -3.81 6.28 -10.93
CA GLY A 45 -4.11 4.89 -11.29
C GLY A 45 -4.74 4.11 -10.15
N LEU A 46 -4.30 4.35 -8.90
CA LEU A 46 -4.90 3.72 -7.71
C LEU A 46 -6.37 4.14 -7.55
N GLU A 47 -6.68 5.42 -7.78
CA GLU A 47 -8.07 5.90 -7.70
C GLU A 47 -8.94 5.28 -8.80
N ARG A 48 -8.44 5.18 -10.03
CA ARG A 48 -9.16 4.49 -11.12
C ARG A 48 -9.39 3.01 -10.79
N LEU A 49 -8.38 2.35 -10.25
CA LEU A 49 -8.47 0.95 -9.85
C LEU A 49 -9.54 0.75 -8.76
N HIS A 50 -9.53 1.61 -7.75
CA HIS A 50 -10.53 1.60 -6.68
C HIS A 50 -11.95 1.78 -7.24
N ALA A 51 -12.15 2.79 -8.07
CA ALA A 51 -13.46 3.06 -8.69
C ALA A 51 -13.93 1.89 -9.56
N ARG A 52 -13.02 1.28 -10.32
CA ARG A 52 -13.33 0.17 -11.24
C ARG A 52 -13.87 -1.07 -10.51
N PHE A 53 -13.31 -1.41 -9.36
CA PHE A 53 -13.61 -2.65 -8.66
C PHE A 53 -14.41 -2.48 -7.37
N ALA A 54 -14.70 -1.25 -6.95
CA ALA A 54 -15.39 -0.98 -5.68
C ALA A 54 -16.73 -1.72 -5.56
N ASN A 55 -17.54 -1.75 -6.63
CA ASN A 55 -18.84 -2.41 -6.65
C ASN A 55 -18.76 -3.93 -6.59
N ARG A 56 -17.56 -4.49 -6.76
CA ARG A 56 -17.32 -5.93 -6.69
C ARG A 56 -16.72 -6.38 -5.37
N GLY A 57 -16.65 -5.49 -4.38
CA GLY A 57 -16.07 -5.78 -3.06
C GLY A 57 -14.56 -5.64 -3.02
N PHE A 58 -14.03 -4.56 -3.59
CA PHE A 58 -12.61 -4.22 -3.59
C PHE A 58 -12.40 -2.84 -2.97
N ALA A 59 -11.28 -2.65 -2.32
CA ALA A 59 -10.84 -1.33 -1.88
C ALA A 59 -9.32 -1.19 -1.93
N VAL A 60 -8.86 -0.01 -2.31
CA VAL A 60 -7.48 0.43 -2.10
C VAL A 60 -7.41 1.08 -0.72
N LEU A 61 -6.40 0.74 0.08
CA LEU A 61 -6.13 1.37 1.36
C LEU A 61 -4.74 1.99 1.34
N GLY A 62 -4.67 3.31 1.50
CA GLY A 62 -3.42 4.07 1.43
C GLY A 62 -2.87 4.39 2.82
N PHE A 63 -1.59 4.09 3.01
CA PHE A 63 -0.87 4.33 4.27
C PHE A 63 0.32 5.25 4.01
N PRO A 64 0.22 6.55 4.30
CA PRO A 64 1.36 7.45 4.16
C PRO A 64 2.52 7.03 5.06
N ALA A 65 3.74 7.09 4.51
CA ALA A 65 4.95 6.75 5.25
C ALA A 65 6.11 7.67 4.84
N ASN A 66 6.87 8.13 5.82
CA ASN A 66 8.00 9.04 5.61
C ASN A 66 9.35 8.32 5.62
N ASP A 67 9.36 7.00 5.52
CA ASP A 67 10.55 6.17 5.71
C ASP A 67 11.53 6.19 4.52
N PHE A 68 11.07 6.63 3.35
CA PHE A 68 11.84 6.58 2.11
C PHE A 68 12.23 7.98 1.67
N ALA A 69 13.48 8.36 1.98
CA ALA A 69 14.07 9.66 1.67
C ALA A 69 13.22 10.85 2.16
N ALA A 70 12.46 10.67 3.24
CA ALA A 70 11.59 11.70 3.82
C ALA A 70 10.64 12.32 2.78
N GLN A 71 10.05 11.50 1.92
CA GLN A 71 9.16 11.95 0.83
C GLN A 71 7.69 12.13 1.26
N GLU A 72 7.39 11.97 2.55
CA GLU A 72 6.07 12.26 3.14
C GLU A 72 6.20 13.09 4.41
N PRO A 73 6.77 14.30 4.33
CA PRO A 73 7.08 15.08 5.54
C PRO A 73 5.89 15.82 6.14
N GLY A 74 4.77 15.91 5.41
CA GLY A 74 3.59 16.65 5.83
C GLY A 74 2.86 16.05 7.02
N THR A 75 1.99 16.87 7.63
CA THR A 75 1.05 16.39 8.64
C THR A 75 -0.06 15.57 8.00
N ASN A 76 -0.83 14.83 8.81
CA ASN A 76 -1.98 14.09 8.31
C ASN A 76 -2.98 15.00 7.59
N ALA A 77 -3.24 16.20 8.11
CA ALA A 77 -4.12 17.17 7.47
C ALA A 77 -3.60 17.63 6.11
N GLU A 78 -2.31 17.91 6.00
CA GLU A 78 -1.66 18.32 4.75
C GLU A 78 -1.70 17.19 3.72
N ILE A 79 -1.47 15.95 4.14
CA ILE A 79 -1.55 14.77 3.27
C ILE A 79 -2.97 14.57 2.75
N ALA A 80 -3.98 14.67 3.62
CA ALA A 80 -5.39 14.55 3.24
C ALA A 80 -5.76 15.59 2.19
N GLN A 81 -5.34 16.84 2.38
CA GLN A 81 -5.60 17.92 1.44
C GLN A 81 -4.88 17.70 0.11
N PHE A 82 -3.62 17.25 0.15
CA PHE A 82 -2.84 16.92 -1.04
C PHE A 82 -3.54 15.86 -1.89
N CYS A 83 -3.98 14.77 -1.28
CA CYS A 83 -4.66 13.68 -1.99
C CYS A 83 -5.96 14.15 -2.66
N THR A 84 -6.76 14.94 -1.95
CA THR A 84 -8.03 15.45 -2.47
C THR A 84 -7.79 16.47 -3.59
N THR A 85 -6.91 17.45 -3.36
CA THR A 85 -6.69 18.57 -4.28
C THR A 85 -6.00 18.15 -5.58
N ASN A 86 -4.98 17.27 -5.48
CA ASN A 86 -4.16 16.93 -6.63
C ASN A 86 -4.67 15.71 -7.41
N PHE A 87 -5.33 14.76 -6.75
CA PHE A 87 -5.71 13.48 -7.36
C PHE A 87 -7.17 13.09 -7.16
N GLY A 88 -7.95 13.87 -6.41
CA GLY A 88 -9.34 13.55 -6.14
C GLY A 88 -9.54 12.18 -5.49
N VAL A 89 -8.61 11.79 -4.62
CA VAL A 89 -8.60 10.46 -4.00
C VAL A 89 -9.86 10.24 -3.17
N LYS A 90 -10.58 9.15 -3.45
CA LYS A 90 -11.78 8.72 -2.72
C LYS A 90 -11.57 7.42 -1.95
N PHE A 91 -10.52 6.66 -2.25
CA PHE A 91 -10.20 5.48 -1.45
C PHE A 91 -9.70 5.88 -0.06
N PRO A 92 -9.89 5.03 0.96
CA PRO A 92 -9.48 5.34 2.33
C PRO A 92 -7.99 5.60 2.45
N ILE A 93 -7.65 6.73 3.08
CA ILE A 93 -6.28 7.07 3.50
C ILE A 93 -6.24 7.02 5.02
N PHE A 94 -5.19 6.44 5.57
CA PHE A 94 -4.95 6.29 6.99
C PHE A 94 -3.91 7.30 7.48
N GLU A 95 -3.75 7.43 8.79
CA GLU A 95 -2.72 8.29 9.35
C GLU A 95 -1.32 7.79 8.96
N LYS A 96 -0.37 8.69 8.92
CA LYS A 96 1.02 8.38 8.62
C LYS A 96 1.58 7.37 9.62
N ILE A 97 2.20 6.31 9.12
CA ILE A 97 2.81 5.23 9.91
C ILE A 97 4.24 4.97 9.45
N THR A 98 4.98 4.20 10.24
CA THR A 98 6.28 3.66 9.85
C THR A 98 6.07 2.26 9.28
N VAL A 99 6.71 1.97 8.14
CA VAL A 99 6.52 0.69 7.41
C VAL A 99 7.80 -0.16 7.32
N VAL A 100 8.94 0.37 7.76
CA VAL A 100 10.23 -0.35 7.80
C VAL A 100 10.89 -0.21 9.17
N GLY A 101 11.82 -1.12 9.46
CA GLY A 101 12.62 -1.09 10.68
C GLY A 101 11.89 -1.67 11.90
N PRO A 102 12.54 -1.58 13.09
CA PRO A 102 12.00 -2.17 14.32
C PRO A 102 10.72 -1.49 14.82
N GLU A 103 10.49 -0.24 14.41
CA GLU A 103 9.31 0.55 14.77
C GLU A 103 8.16 0.40 13.78
N LYS A 104 8.28 -0.52 12.81
CA LYS A 104 7.21 -0.67 11.79
C LYS A 104 5.88 -1.03 12.45
N HIS A 105 4.83 -0.46 11.88
CA HIS A 105 3.47 -0.71 12.33
C HIS A 105 3.13 -2.21 12.26
N PRO A 106 2.36 -2.76 13.23
CA PRO A 106 1.98 -4.18 13.26
C PRO A 106 1.36 -4.68 11.95
N LEU A 107 0.62 -3.84 11.23
CA LEU A 107 0.10 -4.18 9.91
C LEU A 107 1.22 -4.61 8.96
N TYR A 108 2.27 -3.80 8.85
CA TYR A 108 3.39 -4.07 7.95
C TYR A 108 4.28 -5.21 8.46
N ALA A 109 4.39 -5.40 9.76
CA ALA A 109 5.05 -6.58 10.32
C ALA A 109 4.35 -7.87 9.87
N SER A 110 3.02 -7.88 9.88
CA SER A 110 2.23 -9.03 9.42
C SER A 110 2.28 -9.21 7.90
N LEU A 111 2.18 -8.12 7.14
CA LEU A 111 2.22 -8.17 5.66
C LEU A 111 3.56 -8.71 5.15
N THR A 112 4.68 -8.18 5.66
CA THR A 112 6.02 -8.58 5.22
C THR A 112 6.38 -10.00 5.68
N LYS A 113 5.83 -10.44 6.81
CA LYS A 113 5.98 -11.82 7.28
C LYS A 113 5.21 -12.80 6.37
N ALA A 114 3.98 -12.45 5.99
CA ALA A 114 3.14 -13.31 5.15
C ALA A 114 3.64 -13.35 3.70
N GLN A 115 4.14 -12.23 3.19
CA GLN A 115 4.65 -12.08 1.82
C GLN A 115 6.07 -11.48 1.88
N PRO A 116 7.09 -12.29 2.19
CA PRO A 116 8.45 -11.78 2.39
C PRO A 116 9.14 -11.32 1.10
N LYS A 117 8.58 -11.66 -0.06
CA LYS A 117 9.14 -11.31 -1.37
C LYS A 117 8.04 -10.82 -2.30
N PRO A 118 8.29 -9.79 -3.12
CA PRO A 118 7.39 -9.45 -4.21
C PRO A 118 7.28 -10.61 -5.22
N THR A 119 6.11 -10.74 -5.82
CA THR A 119 5.88 -11.69 -6.93
C THR A 119 6.43 -11.17 -8.26
N THR A 120 6.76 -9.88 -8.31
CA THR A 120 7.35 -9.20 -9.46
C THR A 120 8.83 -8.93 -9.21
N SER A 121 9.62 -8.75 -10.28
CA SER A 121 11.04 -8.41 -10.15
C SER A 121 11.22 -7.04 -9.49
N THR A 122 12.25 -6.92 -8.66
CA THR A 122 12.67 -5.65 -8.06
C THR A 122 14.04 -5.19 -8.57
N GLN A 123 14.64 -5.94 -9.50
CA GLN A 123 16.02 -5.71 -9.92
C GLN A 123 16.24 -4.32 -10.51
N ASP A 124 15.39 -3.89 -11.42
CA ASP A 124 15.53 -2.60 -12.10
C ASP A 124 15.36 -1.44 -11.10
N LEU A 125 14.37 -1.54 -10.22
CA LEU A 125 14.16 -0.52 -9.20
C LEU A 125 15.33 -0.45 -8.21
N ARG A 126 15.86 -1.60 -7.79
CA ARG A 126 17.03 -1.65 -6.89
C ARG A 126 18.24 -0.96 -7.54
N GLN A 127 18.49 -1.22 -8.80
CA GLN A 127 19.56 -0.59 -9.55
C GLN A 127 19.35 0.92 -9.63
N HIS A 128 18.13 1.35 -9.93
CA HIS A 128 17.76 2.75 -10.02
C HIS A 128 17.95 3.48 -8.68
N LEU A 129 17.56 2.88 -7.57
CA LEU A 129 17.76 3.43 -6.23
C LEU A 129 19.25 3.61 -5.92
N ILE A 130 20.09 2.64 -6.27
CA ILE A 130 21.53 2.71 -6.08
C ILE A 130 22.11 3.88 -6.88
N GLU A 131 21.68 4.08 -8.10
CA GLU A 131 22.12 5.20 -8.96
C GLU A 131 21.75 6.56 -8.38
N PHE A 132 20.64 6.63 -7.62
CA PHE A 132 20.23 7.83 -6.88
C PHE A 132 20.88 7.94 -5.49
N GLY A 133 21.84 7.08 -5.16
CA GLY A 133 22.54 7.14 -3.88
C GLY A 133 21.77 6.55 -2.70
N VAL A 134 20.71 5.78 -2.97
CA VAL A 134 19.92 5.11 -1.94
C VAL A 134 20.37 3.66 -1.82
N THR A 135 20.59 3.19 -0.58
CA THR A 135 20.83 1.78 -0.31
C THR A 135 19.49 1.05 -0.22
N PRO A 136 19.15 0.15 -1.17
CA PRO A 136 17.87 -0.55 -1.12
C PRO A 136 17.76 -1.45 0.10
N ASN A 137 16.58 -1.49 0.72
CA ASN A 137 16.32 -2.39 1.83
C ASN A 137 16.36 -3.86 1.36
N ALA A 138 16.91 -4.72 2.20
CA ALA A 138 16.86 -6.17 1.96
C ALA A 138 15.45 -6.70 2.26
N GLU A 139 15.06 -7.79 1.57
CA GLU A 139 13.85 -8.53 1.91
C GLU A 139 13.92 -9.04 3.36
N PRO A 140 12.82 -9.07 4.09
CA PRO A 140 11.43 -8.83 3.67
C PRO A 140 10.98 -7.36 3.75
N GLU A 141 11.86 -6.42 4.07
CA GLU A 141 11.48 -5.02 4.24
C GLU A 141 10.88 -4.42 2.95
N VAL A 142 9.95 -3.49 3.13
CA VAL A 142 9.38 -2.71 2.03
C VAL A 142 10.52 -1.96 1.33
N LEU A 143 10.55 -2.03 0.00
CA LEU A 143 11.66 -1.51 -0.80
C LEU A 143 11.59 0.00 -0.99
N TRP A 144 10.40 0.51 -1.29
CA TRP A 144 10.20 1.93 -1.57
C TRP A 144 8.73 2.32 -1.46
N ASN A 145 8.42 3.62 -1.63
CA ASN A 145 7.03 4.09 -1.70
C ASN A 145 6.25 3.38 -2.82
N PHE A 146 4.96 3.20 -2.63
CA PHE A 146 4.02 2.58 -3.58
C PHE A 146 4.21 1.08 -3.80
N GLU A 147 4.79 0.37 -2.86
CA GLU A 147 4.74 -1.09 -2.83
C GLU A 147 3.33 -1.54 -2.46
N LYS A 148 2.88 -2.65 -3.02
CA LYS A 148 1.48 -3.09 -2.92
C LYS A 148 1.40 -4.49 -2.35
N PHE A 149 0.49 -4.67 -1.39
CA PHE A 149 0.14 -5.99 -0.85
C PHE A 149 -1.32 -6.26 -1.16
N LEU A 150 -1.60 -7.41 -1.75
CA LEU A 150 -2.96 -7.85 -2.05
C LEU A 150 -3.44 -8.80 -0.96
N VAL A 151 -4.61 -8.52 -0.40
CA VAL A 151 -5.25 -9.30 0.66
C VAL A 151 -6.57 -9.84 0.13
N ASP A 152 -6.82 -11.13 0.31
CA ASP A 152 -8.04 -11.78 -0.17
C ASP A 152 -9.25 -11.49 0.75
N ARG A 153 -10.41 -12.02 0.37
CA ARG A 153 -11.67 -11.81 1.10
C ARG A 153 -11.66 -12.37 2.53
N THR A 154 -10.72 -13.27 2.84
CA THR A 154 -10.57 -13.88 4.17
C THR A 154 -9.59 -13.11 5.06
N GLY A 155 -9.02 -12.01 4.57
CA GLY A 155 -8.01 -11.25 5.30
C GLY A 155 -6.60 -11.83 5.20
N THR A 156 -6.34 -12.71 4.23
CA THR A 156 -5.04 -13.34 4.03
C THR A 156 -4.24 -12.59 2.95
N PRO A 157 -3.01 -12.14 3.24
CA PRO A 157 -2.13 -11.59 2.21
C PRO A 157 -1.76 -12.68 1.19
N VAL A 158 -2.04 -12.45 -0.09
CA VAL A 158 -1.88 -13.47 -1.16
C VAL A 158 -0.87 -13.08 -2.22
N ALA A 159 -0.48 -11.82 -2.31
CA ALA A 159 0.51 -11.36 -3.27
C ALA A 159 1.15 -10.04 -2.82
N ARG A 160 2.30 -9.75 -3.38
CA ARG A 160 3.06 -8.51 -3.14
C ARG A 160 3.66 -8.06 -4.47
N PHE A 161 3.49 -6.78 -4.80
CA PHE A 161 3.95 -6.19 -6.06
C PHE A 161 4.95 -5.09 -5.79
N ALA A 162 6.02 -5.07 -6.58
CA ALA A 162 7.08 -4.06 -6.46
C ALA A 162 6.52 -2.63 -6.64
N PRO A 163 7.19 -1.61 -6.05
CA PRO A 163 6.75 -0.22 -6.14
C PRO A 163 6.53 0.30 -7.56
N ASP A 164 7.36 -0.11 -8.52
CA ASP A 164 7.32 0.32 -9.91
C ASP A 164 6.26 -0.40 -10.76
N VAL A 165 5.52 -1.33 -10.18
CA VAL A 165 4.35 -1.94 -10.84
C VAL A 165 3.21 -0.92 -10.81
N GLU A 166 2.82 -0.45 -11.99
CA GLU A 166 1.73 0.51 -12.11
C GLU A 166 0.40 -0.10 -11.66
N PRO A 167 -0.51 0.70 -11.06
CA PRO A 167 -1.79 0.18 -10.55
C PRO A 167 -2.64 -0.53 -11.59
N GLU A 168 -2.57 -0.11 -12.86
CA GLU A 168 -3.35 -0.70 -13.94
C GLU A 168 -2.55 -1.73 -14.77
N ASP A 169 -1.35 -2.12 -14.31
CA ASP A 169 -0.58 -3.20 -14.91
C ASP A 169 -1.41 -4.50 -14.92
N THR A 170 -1.37 -5.22 -16.03
CA THR A 170 -2.16 -6.45 -16.20
C THR A 170 -1.83 -7.51 -15.17
N LYS A 171 -0.58 -7.58 -14.70
CA LYS A 171 -0.17 -8.52 -13.63
C LYS A 171 -0.96 -8.27 -12.35
N LEU A 172 -1.16 -7.01 -11.99
CA LEU A 172 -1.92 -6.63 -10.80
C LEU A 172 -3.42 -6.78 -11.02
N THR A 173 -3.96 -6.25 -12.11
CA THR A 173 -5.40 -6.29 -12.37
C THR A 173 -5.93 -7.71 -12.55
N GLN A 174 -5.20 -8.58 -13.24
CA GLN A 174 -5.57 -9.98 -13.40
C GLN A 174 -5.58 -10.72 -12.05
N ARG A 175 -4.62 -10.41 -11.18
CA ARG A 175 -4.59 -11.02 -9.84
C ARG A 175 -5.75 -10.54 -8.97
N ILE A 176 -6.09 -9.25 -9.04
CA ILE A 176 -7.27 -8.70 -8.34
C ILE A 176 -8.54 -9.42 -8.82
N GLU A 177 -8.72 -9.53 -10.14
CA GLU A 177 -9.90 -10.21 -10.71
C GLU A 177 -9.97 -11.68 -10.27
N ALA A 178 -8.85 -12.38 -10.23
CA ALA A 178 -8.80 -13.76 -9.75
C ALA A 178 -9.26 -13.88 -8.29
N GLU A 179 -8.86 -12.96 -7.43
CA GLU A 179 -9.29 -12.96 -6.03
C GLU A 179 -10.77 -12.55 -5.89
N LEU A 180 -11.25 -11.61 -6.71
CA LEU A 180 -12.65 -11.22 -6.72
C LEU A 180 -13.60 -12.33 -7.17
N ALA A 181 -13.11 -13.25 -8.00
CA ALA A 181 -13.90 -14.38 -8.53
C ALA A 181 -14.06 -15.53 -7.53
N LYS A 182 -13.33 -15.53 -6.42
CA LYS A 182 -13.46 -16.54 -5.37
C LYS A 182 -14.60 -16.22 -4.43
#